data_3e0a038bfe800928993a3f6fc6d23f92
#
_entry.id   3e0a038bfe800928993a3f6fc6d23f92
#
_cell.length_a   1.000
_cell.length_b   1.000
_cell.length_c   1.000
_cell.angle_alpha   90.00
_cell.angle_beta   90.00
_cell.angle_gamma   90.00
#
_symmetry.space_group_name_H-M   'P 1'
#
loop_
_entity.id
_entity.type
_entity.pdbx_description
1 polymer ?
#
loop_
_entity_poly.entity_id
_entity_poly.type
_entity_poly.pdbx_seq_one_letter_code
_entity_poly.pdbx_strand_id
1 'polypeptide(L)'
;SKNLILIELQKTWLETETLRFRQYLAVQYNNKENMRKETKGKYALPTVAVYLLGHNVGQFTEPVIYARHKIYDYEGNEVHQEEPDPFVESLQHDSIIVQIPRLRGRVNNRLEKILSVFDQSQIYPDDQRMLELDENKYGDDAEMTHILHRLQSAAANPDIRNRMNAEDEFFQALEDRDTTIMTQKKELEKQKAAIKEKDAALEEKDAALEEQKAALEEKDASLRAAVLALSKSGMNAEMIAKTLNIGEEKIQEILS
;
A
#
# COMPACT_ATOMS: atom_id res chain seq x y z
N SER A 1 -16.16 32.89 -2.29
CA SER A 1 -15.08 32.14 -2.96
C SER A 1 -15.67 30.82 -3.44
N LYS A 2 -15.30 30.41 -4.66
CA LYS A 2 -15.70 29.11 -5.22
C LYS A 2 -14.63 28.11 -4.86
N ASN A 3 -15.01 26.99 -4.26
CA ASN A 3 -14.13 25.87 -4.00
C ASN A 3 -14.40 24.78 -5.05
N LEU A 4 -13.38 24.05 -5.43
CA LEU A 4 -13.50 22.78 -6.12
C LEU A 4 -13.80 21.71 -5.05
N ILE A 5 -14.93 21.03 -5.20
CA ILE A 5 -15.31 19.93 -4.31
C ILE A 5 -15.16 18.64 -5.09
N LEU A 6 -14.27 17.76 -4.62
CA LEU A 6 -14.10 16.40 -5.11
C LEU A 6 -14.78 15.45 -4.13
N ILE A 7 -15.73 14.66 -4.61
CA ILE A 7 -16.41 13.66 -3.78
C ILE A 7 -16.03 12.28 -4.28
N GLU A 8 -15.46 11.48 -3.39
CA GLU A 8 -15.08 10.10 -3.65
C GLU A 8 -15.90 9.16 -2.77
N LEU A 9 -16.41 8.11 -3.39
CA LEU A 9 -17.18 7.08 -2.71
C LEU A 9 -16.41 5.76 -2.77
N GLN A 10 -16.16 5.15 -1.62
CA GLN A 10 -15.49 3.84 -1.51
C GLN A 10 -16.31 2.91 -0.61
N LYS A 11 -16.85 1.83 -1.19
CA LYS A 11 -17.71 0.89 -0.48
C LYS A 11 -16.92 0.01 0.50
N THR A 12 -15.79 -0.50 0.05
CA THR A 12 -14.95 -1.44 0.81
C THR A 12 -13.50 -0.95 0.87
N TRP A 13 -12.78 -1.35 1.92
CA TRP A 13 -11.36 -1.04 2.01
C TRP A 13 -10.55 -1.76 0.93
N LEU A 14 -9.61 -1.04 0.30
CA LEU A 14 -8.68 -1.55 -0.70
C LEU A 14 -7.25 -1.11 -0.37
N GLU A 15 -6.26 -1.97 -0.60
CA GLU A 15 -4.85 -1.61 -0.40
C GLU A 15 -4.40 -0.44 -1.29
N THR A 16 -5.03 -0.26 -2.44
CA THR A 16 -4.72 0.79 -3.43
C THR A 16 -5.54 2.06 -3.29
N GLU A 17 -6.44 2.12 -2.33
CA GLU A 17 -7.42 3.20 -2.16
C GLU A 17 -6.78 4.58 -2.12
N THR A 18 -5.76 4.76 -1.30
CA THR A 18 -5.08 6.06 -1.17
C THR A 18 -4.35 6.47 -2.44
N LEU A 19 -3.81 5.53 -3.22
CA LEU A 19 -3.19 5.83 -4.53
C LEU A 19 -4.24 6.30 -5.51
N ARG A 20 -5.41 5.66 -5.54
CA ARG A 20 -6.53 6.04 -6.40
C ARG A 20 -7.02 7.44 -6.06
N PHE A 21 -7.27 7.73 -4.80
CA PHE A 21 -7.69 9.07 -4.36
C PHE A 21 -6.66 10.15 -4.74
N ARG A 22 -5.37 9.86 -4.59
CA ARG A 22 -4.30 10.77 -5.01
C ARG A 22 -4.25 10.97 -6.53
N GLN A 23 -4.53 9.93 -7.31
CA GLN A 23 -4.63 10.06 -8.77
C GLN A 23 -5.76 10.99 -9.19
N TYR A 24 -6.94 10.85 -8.57
CA TYR A 24 -8.09 11.73 -8.85
C TYR A 24 -7.80 13.18 -8.48
N LEU A 25 -7.19 13.42 -7.33
CA LEU A 25 -6.72 14.75 -6.94
C LEU A 25 -5.71 15.31 -7.94
N ALA A 26 -4.74 14.52 -8.39
CA ALA A 26 -3.73 14.95 -9.34
C ALA A 26 -4.34 15.36 -10.69
N VAL A 27 -5.35 14.61 -11.17
CA VAL A 27 -6.10 14.98 -12.39
C VAL A 27 -6.77 16.34 -12.21
N GLN A 28 -7.40 16.60 -11.06
CA GLN A 28 -8.06 17.87 -10.79
C GLN A 28 -7.08 19.03 -10.62
N TYR A 29 -5.93 18.80 -9.99
CA TYR A 29 -4.87 19.81 -9.86
C TYR A 29 -4.27 20.20 -11.22
N ASN A 30 -4.18 19.29 -12.16
CA ASN A 30 -3.67 19.55 -13.50
C ASN A 30 -4.74 20.12 -14.46
N ASN A 31 -6.00 20.16 -14.05
CA ASN A 31 -7.08 20.63 -14.91
C ASN A 31 -7.10 22.17 -15.00
N LYS A 32 -6.85 22.70 -16.18
CA LYS A 32 -6.84 24.15 -16.46
C LYS A 32 -8.21 24.82 -16.26
N GLU A 33 -9.30 24.07 -16.22
CA GLU A 33 -10.63 24.60 -15.96
C GLU A 33 -10.83 24.94 -14.48
N ASN A 34 -10.03 24.34 -13.59
CA ASN A 34 -10.08 24.56 -12.15
C ASN A 34 -9.25 25.78 -11.68
N MET A 35 -9.18 26.82 -12.53
CA MET A 35 -8.48 28.06 -12.21
C MET A 35 -9.48 29.16 -11.77
N ARG A 36 -9.04 30.02 -10.83
CA ARG A 36 -9.83 31.18 -10.38
C ARG A 36 -9.97 32.20 -11.50
N LYS A 37 -11.19 32.46 -11.93
CA LYS A 37 -11.48 33.46 -12.99
C LYS A 37 -11.15 34.89 -12.53
N GLU A 38 -11.34 35.17 -11.26
CA GLU A 38 -11.07 36.48 -10.62
C GLU A 38 -9.58 36.86 -10.70
N THR A 39 -8.69 35.87 -10.72
CA THR A 39 -7.24 36.06 -10.84
C THR A 39 -6.73 35.93 -12.28
N LYS A 40 -7.62 35.96 -13.26
CA LYS A 40 -7.31 35.74 -14.69
C LYS A 40 -6.59 34.40 -14.93
N GLY A 41 -6.95 33.38 -14.17
CA GLY A 41 -6.35 32.04 -14.26
C GLY A 41 -4.94 31.91 -13.66
N LYS A 42 -4.52 32.85 -12.80
CA LYS A 42 -3.19 32.81 -12.17
C LYS A 42 -3.10 31.76 -11.06
N TYR A 43 -4.18 31.58 -10.30
CA TYR A 43 -4.23 30.65 -9.18
C TYR A 43 -5.36 29.63 -9.37
N ALA A 44 -5.14 28.42 -8.87
CA ALA A 44 -6.14 27.36 -8.88
C ALA A 44 -7.25 27.64 -7.82
N LEU A 45 -8.39 26.98 -7.99
CA LEU A 45 -9.45 26.97 -6.99
C LEU A 45 -8.98 26.21 -5.75
N PRO A 46 -9.32 26.69 -4.52
CA PRO A 46 -9.14 25.88 -3.33
C PRO A 46 -9.92 24.58 -3.47
N THR A 47 -9.30 23.49 -3.09
CA THR A 47 -9.87 22.15 -3.23
C THR A 47 -10.30 21.62 -1.88
N VAL A 48 -11.47 20.99 -1.83
CA VAL A 48 -11.97 20.22 -0.69
C VAL A 48 -12.28 18.82 -1.19
N ALA A 49 -11.60 17.82 -0.61
CA ALA A 49 -11.87 16.42 -0.90
C ALA A 49 -12.83 15.84 0.14
N VAL A 50 -13.91 15.21 -0.31
CA VAL A 50 -14.88 14.53 0.55
C VAL A 50 -14.80 13.04 0.27
N TYR A 51 -14.42 12.27 1.28
CA TYR A 51 -14.30 10.81 1.19
C TYR A 51 -15.45 10.16 1.95
N LEU A 52 -16.34 9.47 1.23
CA LEU A 52 -17.43 8.68 1.82
C LEU A 52 -17.00 7.22 1.86
N LEU A 53 -16.59 6.74 3.04
CA LEU A 53 -15.96 5.45 3.21
C LEU A 53 -16.92 4.44 3.85
N GLY A 54 -17.15 3.31 3.18
CA GLY A 54 -17.91 2.18 3.69
C GLY A 54 -17.16 1.35 4.76
N HIS A 55 -16.00 1.81 5.21
CA HIS A 55 -15.15 1.19 6.23
C HIS A 55 -14.62 2.22 7.22
N ASN A 56 -14.03 1.74 8.31
CA ASN A 56 -13.42 2.60 9.34
C ASN A 56 -11.96 2.92 8.99
N VAL A 57 -11.52 4.12 9.37
CA VAL A 57 -10.15 4.61 9.16
C VAL A 57 -9.39 4.63 10.48
N GLY A 58 -8.32 3.85 10.56
CA GLY A 58 -7.44 3.83 11.72
C GLY A 58 -8.19 3.58 13.03
N GLN A 59 -7.88 4.39 14.04
CA GLN A 59 -8.50 4.30 15.38
C GLN A 59 -9.54 5.40 15.65
N PHE A 60 -9.90 6.17 14.63
CA PHE A 60 -10.88 7.25 14.78
C PHE A 60 -12.27 6.69 15.10
N THR A 61 -12.93 7.28 16.09
CA THR A 61 -14.29 6.92 16.54
C THR A 61 -15.36 7.87 15.99
N GLU A 62 -14.94 9.03 15.49
CA GLU A 62 -15.80 10.07 14.96
C GLU A 62 -16.36 9.67 13.60
N PRO A 63 -17.66 9.84 13.34
CA PRO A 63 -18.25 9.51 12.05
C PRO A 63 -17.80 10.45 10.93
N VAL A 64 -17.44 11.69 11.27
CA VAL A 64 -16.94 12.70 10.33
C VAL A 64 -15.66 13.32 10.88
N ILE A 65 -14.61 13.29 10.08
CA ILE A 65 -13.30 13.80 10.42
C ILE A 65 -12.96 14.93 9.45
N TYR A 66 -12.52 16.07 9.97
CA TYR A 66 -12.00 17.17 9.18
C TYR A 66 -10.47 17.19 9.28
N ALA A 67 -9.78 16.92 8.17
CA ALA A 67 -8.36 17.11 8.06
C ALA A 67 -8.11 18.48 7.41
N ARG A 68 -7.55 19.41 8.16
CA ARG A 68 -7.30 20.78 7.73
C ARG A 68 -5.83 21.11 7.87
N HIS A 69 -5.34 21.95 7.00
CA HIS A 69 -3.97 22.47 7.08
C HIS A 69 -3.90 23.75 7.92
N LYS A 70 -2.72 24.00 8.46
CA LYS A 70 -2.33 25.22 9.16
C LYS A 70 -1.04 25.75 8.58
N ILE A 71 -0.83 27.05 8.67
CA ILE A 71 0.37 27.72 8.19
C ILE A 71 1.24 28.04 9.40
N TYR A 72 2.53 27.75 9.30
CA TYR A 72 3.52 28.01 10.33
C TYR A 72 4.70 28.81 9.76
N ASP A 73 5.31 29.66 10.59
CA ASP A 73 6.60 30.24 10.27
C ASP A 73 7.74 29.21 10.44
N TYR A 74 8.97 29.60 10.12
CA TYR A 74 10.14 28.73 10.22
C TYR A 74 10.53 28.40 11.68
N GLU A 75 10.00 29.11 12.67
CA GLU A 75 10.18 28.85 14.10
C GLU A 75 9.11 27.91 14.67
N GLY A 76 8.08 27.59 13.88
CA GLY A 76 6.99 26.71 14.27
C GLY A 76 5.79 27.42 14.91
N ASN A 77 5.73 28.76 14.84
CA ASN A 77 4.58 29.52 15.31
C ASN A 77 3.49 29.55 14.26
N GLU A 78 2.21 29.38 14.67
CA GLU A 78 1.08 29.43 13.75
C GLU A 78 0.88 30.84 13.21
N VAL A 79 0.86 30.97 11.88
CA VAL A 79 0.64 32.24 11.18
C VAL A 79 -0.85 32.38 10.86
N HIS A 80 -1.46 33.41 11.43
CA HIS A 80 -2.86 33.74 11.16
C HIS A 80 -2.93 34.86 10.11
N GLN A 81 -3.72 34.64 9.08
CA GLN A 81 -4.04 35.64 8.06
C GLN A 81 -5.51 36.02 8.14
N GLU A 82 -5.81 37.32 8.05
CA GLU A 82 -7.20 37.78 8.00
C GLU A 82 -7.91 37.31 6.72
N GLU A 83 -7.20 37.32 5.59
CA GLU A 83 -7.65 36.76 4.34
C GLU A 83 -6.67 35.70 3.83
N PRO A 84 -7.17 34.51 3.42
CA PRO A 84 -6.32 33.45 2.90
C PRO A 84 -5.58 33.88 1.63
N ASP A 85 -4.28 33.61 1.54
CA ASP A 85 -3.49 33.91 0.34
C ASP A 85 -3.83 32.92 -0.79
N PRO A 86 -4.21 33.41 -1.99
CA PRO A 86 -4.63 32.54 -3.09
C PRO A 86 -3.56 31.56 -3.58
N PHE A 87 -2.27 31.88 -3.45
CA PHE A 87 -1.17 30.99 -3.81
C PHE A 87 -1.10 29.82 -2.83
N VAL A 88 -1.09 30.14 -1.53
CA VAL A 88 -1.02 29.11 -0.47
C VAL A 88 -2.22 28.17 -0.54
N GLU A 89 -3.44 28.72 -0.70
CA GLU A 89 -4.66 27.91 -0.84
C GLU A 89 -4.66 27.02 -2.09
N SER A 90 -3.97 27.43 -3.16
CA SER A 90 -3.90 26.63 -4.39
C SER A 90 -2.98 25.41 -4.28
N LEU A 91 -2.10 25.36 -3.28
CA LEU A 91 -1.12 24.28 -3.11
C LEU A 91 -1.63 23.11 -2.26
N GLN A 92 -2.73 23.29 -1.56
CA GLN A 92 -3.22 22.34 -0.56
C GLN A 92 -4.71 22.06 -0.73
N HIS A 93 -5.19 21.04 -0.06
CA HIS A 93 -6.61 20.77 0.04
C HIS A 93 -6.99 20.34 1.46
N ASP A 94 -8.18 20.73 1.86
CA ASP A 94 -8.82 20.19 3.05
C ASP A 94 -9.53 18.89 2.71
N SER A 95 -9.62 17.99 3.69
CA SER A 95 -10.34 16.74 3.51
C SER A 95 -11.43 16.57 4.55
N ILE A 96 -12.57 16.06 4.09
CA ILE A 96 -13.68 15.62 4.93
C ILE A 96 -13.82 14.12 4.75
N ILE A 97 -13.58 13.38 5.81
CA ILE A 97 -13.61 11.93 5.79
C ILE A 97 -14.84 11.48 6.56
N VAL A 98 -15.73 10.77 5.88
CA VAL A 98 -16.98 10.25 6.46
C VAL A 98 -16.86 8.74 6.57
N GLN A 99 -16.89 8.24 7.80
CA GLN A 99 -16.92 6.82 8.11
C GLN A 99 -18.36 6.34 8.19
N ILE A 100 -18.92 5.86 7.09
CA ILE A 100 -20.33 5.43 6.99
C ILE A 100 -20.73 4.42 8.09
N PRO A 101 -19.89 3.41 8.45
CA PRO A 101 -20.23 2.48 9.52
C PRO A 101 -20.41 3.13 10.90
N ARG A 102 -19.81 4.31 11.11
CA ARG A 102 -19.93 5.10 12.36
C ARG A 102 -21.19 5.96 12.40
N LEU A 103 -21.89 6.13 11.27
CA LEU A 103 -23.16 6.85 11.18
C LEU A 103 -24.36 6.01 11.61
N ARG A 104 -24.19 4.72 11.80
CA ARG A 104 -25.27 3.77 12.11
C ARG A 104 -26.19 4.27 13.22
N GLY A 105 -27.46 4.48 12.87
CA GLY A 105 -28.47 4.97 13.82
C GLY A 105 -28.32 6.43 14.25
N ARG A 106 -27.38 7.19 13.67
CA ARG A 106 -27.16 8.62 13.96
C ARG A 106 -27.95 9.49 13.01
N VAL A 107 -28.83 10.29 13.58
CA VAL A 107 -29.66 11.28 12.87
C VAL A 107 -29.84 12.53 13.71
N ASN A 108 -28.84 12.89 14.53
CA ASN A 108 -28.93 13.95 15.53
C ASN A 108 -28.89 15.36 14.91
N ASN A 109 -28.33 15.48 13.71
CA ASN A 109 -28.23 16.75 13.00
C ASN A 109 -28.48 16.55 11.51
N ARG A 110 -28.62 17.66 10.77
CA ARG A 110 -28.92 17.64 9.33
C ARG A 110 -27.86 16.87 8.51
N LEU A 111 -26.56 17.02 8.84
CA LEU A 111 -25.49 16.34 8.14
C LEU A 111 -25.59 14.82 8.34
N GLU A 112 -25.76 14.36 9.58
CA GLU A 112 -25.94 12.93 9.86
C GLU A 112 -27.20 12.39 9.16
N LYS A 113 -28.27 13.18 9.10
CA LYS A 113 -29.52 12.83 8.39
C LYS A 113 -29.27 12.62 6.89
N ILE A 114 -28.54 13.55 6.23
CA ILE A 114 -28.18 13.44 4.81
C ILE A 114 -27.27 12.22 4.58
N LEU A 115 -26.28 12.03 5.44
CA LEU A 115 -25.31 10.95 5.28
C LEU A 115 -25.90 9.56 5.62
N SER A 116 -27.00 9.50 6.37
CA SER A 116 -27.67 8.25 6.74
C SER A 116 -28.23 7.48 5.53
N VAL A 117 -28.42 8.14 4.38
CA VAL A 117 -28.82 7.47 3.12
C VAL A 117 -27.74 6.52 2.58
N PHE A 118 -26.50 6.63 3.08
CA PHE A 118 -25.40 5.74 2.73
C PHE A 118 -25.20 4.63 3.75
N ASP A 119 -26.01 4.54 4.80
CA ASP A 119 -25.86 3.53 5.86
C ASP A 119 -26.10 2.12 5.31
N GLN A 120 -25.04 1.37 5.11
CA GLN A 120 -25.07 0.01 4.59
C GLN A 120 -25.76 -1.01 5.53
N SER A 121 -26.07 -0.63 6.77
CA SER A 121 -26.89 -1.48 7.65
C SER A 121 -28.35 -1.56 7.23
N GLN A 122 -28.76 -0.68 6.31
CA GLN A 122 -30.11 -0.62 5.75
C GLN A 122 -30.20 -1.32 4.37
N ILE A 123 -29.23 -2.15 4.03
CA ILE A 123 -29.25 -2.96 2.81
C ILE A 123 -30.43 -3.92 2.86
N TYR A 124 -31.20 -3.94 1.76
CA TYR A 124 -32.31 -4.85 1.60
C TYR A 124 -31.81 -6.31 1.54
N PRO A 125 -32.38 -7.25 2.34
CA PRO A 125 -31.83 -8.61 2.46
C PRO A 125 -31.77 -9.38 1.15
N ASP A 126 -32.73 -9.16 0.26
CA ASP A 126 -32.85 -9.91 -1.00
C ASP A 126 -32.11 -9.23 -2.18
N ASP A 127 -31.70 -7.96 -2.02
CA ASP A 127 -30.93 -7.23 -3.03
C ASP A 127 -29.90 -6.31 -2.37
N GLN A 128 -28.64 -6.72 -2.34
CA GLN A 128 -27.54 -5.98 -1.72
C GLN A 128 -27.26 -4.61 -2.39
N ARG A 129 -27.93 -4.29 -3.50
CA ARG A 129 -27.81 -3.02 -4.21
C ARG A 129 -28.87 -2.00 -3.79
N MET A 130 -29.84 -2.43 -3.00
CA MET A 130 -30.94 -1.59 -2.52
C MET A 130 -30.83 -1.33 -1.03
N LEU A 131 -31.17 -0.12 -0.64
CA LEU A 131 -31.30 0.29 0.76
C LEU A 131 -32.79 0.45 1.07
N GLU A 132 -33.19 -0.06 2.24
CA GLU A 132 -34.52 0.19 2.81
C GLU A 132 -34.45 1.42 3.70
N LEU A 133 -35.03 2.53 3.23
CA LEU A 133 -35.03 3.80 3.95
C LEU A 133 -36.43 4.11 4.45
N ASP A 134 -36.57 4.38 5.75
CA ASP A 134 -37.82 4.81 6.36
C ASP A 134 -38.06 6.30 6.07
N GLU A 135 -38.96 6.57 5.12
CA GLU A 135 -39.32 7.95 4.70
C GLU A 135 -39.83 8.83 5.86
N ASN A 136 -40.43 8.22 6.89
CA ASN A 136 -40.95 8.98 8.04
C ASN A 136 -39.83 9.65 8.84
N LYS A 137 -38.60 9.13 8.80
CA LYS A 137 -37.42 9.76 9.43
C LYS A 137 -36.99 11.07 8.75
N TYR A 138 -37.45 11.30 7.52
CA TYR A 138 -36.97 12.39 6.66
C TYR A 138 -38.11 13.36 6.28
N GLY A 139 -39.36 13.07 6.61
CA GLY A 139 -40.56 13.74 6.10
C GLY A 139 -40.64 15.26 6.35
N ASP A 140 -39.87 15.76 7.33
CA ASP A 140 -39.89 17.22 7.67
C ASP A 140 -38.81 18.00 6.87
N ASP A 141 -38.00 17.35 6.04
CA ASP A 141 -36.94 18.00 5.27
C ASP A 141 -37.19 17.83 3.76
N ALA A 142 -37.63 18.93 3.12
CA ALA A 142 -37.95 18.92 1.68
C ALA A 142 -36.74 18.54 0.79
N GLU A 143 -35.52 18.88 1.18
CA GLU A 143 -34.29 18.48 0.43
C GLU A 143 -34.04 17.00 0.57
N MET A 144 -34.20 16.43 1.76
CA MET A 144 -34.11 14.99 1.97
C MET A 144 -35.15 14.22 1.17
N THR A 145 -36.40 14.66 1.18
CA THR A 145 -37.45 14.08 0.36
C THR A 145 -37.09 14.11 -1.12
N HIS A 146 -36.50 15.22 -1.58
CA HIS A 146 -36.02 15.32 -2.97
C HIS A 146 -34.88 14.33 -3.27
N ILE A 147 -33.92 14.18 -2.35
CA ILE A 147 -32.82 13.19 -2.47
C ILE A 147 -33.38 11.76 -2.55
N LEU A 148 -34.29 11.41 -1.63
CA LEU A 148 -34.90 10.07 -1.61
C LEU A 148 -35.69 9.80 -2.91
N HIS A 149 -36.47 10.72 -3.40
CA HIS A 149 -37.16 10.58 -4.70
C HIS A 149 -36.20 10.40 -5.87
N ARG A 150 -35.05 11.10 -5.85
CA ARG A 150 -34.01 10.92 -6.85
C ARG A 150 -33.39 9.53 -6.79
N LEU A 151 -33.07 9.05 -5.60
CA LEU A 151 -32.53 7.70 -5.39
C LEU A 151 -33.54 6.62 -5.81
N GLN A 152 -34.81 6.75 -5.44
CA GLN A 152 -35.88 5.85 -5.85
C GLN A 152 -36.05 5.84 -7.38
N SER A 153 -36.06 7.03 -8.01
CA SER A 153 -36.14 7.14 -9.46
C SER A 153 -34.97 6.50 -10.17
N ALA A 154 -33.76 6.65 -9.65
CA ALA A 154 -32.56 6.01 -10.18
C ALA A 154 -32.63 4.48 -10.02
N ALA A 155 -33.04 3.99 -8.86
CA ALA A 155 -33.24 2.57 -8.59
C ALA A 155 -34.32 1.93 -9.45
N ALA A 156 -35.36 2.66 -9.78
CA ALA A 156 -36.48 2.20 -10.63
C ALA A 156 -36.15 2.20 -12.14
N ASN A 157 -35.15 2.98 -12.57
CA ASN A 157 -34.81 3.13 -13.99
C ASN A 157 -33.82 2.05 -14.44
N PRO A 158 -34.22 1.15 -15.37
CA PRO A 158 -33.36 0.04 -15.84
C PRO A 158 -32.07 0.55 -16.53
N ASP A 159 -32.14 1.65 -17.28
CA ASP A 159 -30.98 2.18 -18.00
C ASP A 159 -29.94 2.78 -17.06
N ILE A 160 -30.38 3.42 -15.98
CA ILE A 160 -29.49 3.92 -14.93
C ILE A 160 -28.85 2.74 -14.21
N ARG A 161 -29.63 1.73 -13.81
CA ARG A 161 -29.10 0.53 -13.17
C ARG A 161 -28.08 -0.21 -14.03
N ASN A 162 -28.36 -0.38 -15.32
CA ASN A 162 -27.44 -1.04 -16.24
C ASN A 162 -26.13 -0.26 -16.40
N ARG A 163 -26.20 1.07 -16.48
CA ARG A 163 -24.99 1.91 -16.53
C ARG A 163 -24.20 1.82 -15.24
N MET A 164 -24.84 1.91 -14.08
CA MET A 164 -24.20 1.78 -12.78
C MET A 164 -23.52 0.40 -12.64
N ASN A 165 -24.18 -0.68 -13.07
CA ASN A 165 -23.61 -2.01 -13.03
C ASN A 165 -22.36 -2.12 -13.92
N ALA A 166 -22.41 -1.61 -15.14
CA ALA A 166 -21.29 -1.63 -16.06
C ALA A 166 -20.10 -0.80 -15.55
N GLU A 167 -20.38 0.35 -14.92
CA GLU A 167 -19.36 1.17 -14.26
C GLU A 167 -18.76 0.43 -13.05
N ASP A 168 -19.58 -0.15 -12.20
CA ASP A 168 -19.13 -0.92 -11.03
C ASP A 168 -18.26 -2.11 -11.46
N GLU A 169 -18.69 -2.90 -12.46
CA GLU A 169 -17.91 -4.03 -13.00
C GLU A 169 -16.55 -3.56 -13.57
N PHE A 170 -16.55 -2.44 -14.29
CA PHE A 170 -15.34 -1.88 -14.87
C PHE A 170 -14.36 -1.39 -13.77
N PHE A 171 -14.86 -0.62 -12.80
CA PHE A 171 -14.02 -0.14 -11.71
C PHE A 171 -13.55 -1.28 -10.80
N GLN A 172 -14.40 -2.26 -10.51
CA GLN A 172 -14.01 -3.44 -9.75
C GLN A 172 -12.90 -4.23 -10.45
N ALA A 173 -13.01 -4.43 -11.77
CA ALA A 173 -11.95 -5.08 -12.53
C ALA A 173 -10.61 -4.32 -12.51
N LEU A 174 -10.65 -2.98 -12.53
CA LEU A 174 -9.46 -2.15 -12.38
C LEU A 174 -8.86 -2.27 -10.97
N GLU A 175 -9.68 -2.22 -9.95
CA GLU A 175 -9.27 -2.35 -8.55
C GLU A 175 -8.66 -3.72 -8.24
N ASP A 176 -9.27 -4.78 -8.74
CA ASP A 176 -8.75 -6.15 -8.61
C ASP A 176 -7.39 -6.29 -9.29
N ARG A 177 -7.24 -5.70 -10.48
CA ARG A 177 -5.96 -5.68 -11.20
C ARG A 177 -4.89 -4.93 -10.41
N ASP A 178 -5.20 -3.74 -9.91
CA ASP A 178 -4.25 -2.91 -9.17
C ASP A 178 -3.86 -3.58 -7.84
N THR A 179 -4.80 -4.20 -7.15
CA THR A 179 -4.56 -5.00 -5.94
C THR A 179 -3.65 -6.19 -6.25
N THR A 180 -3.89 -6.89 -7.37
CA THR A 180 -3.06 -8.01 -7.83
C THR A 180 -1.63 -7.53 -8.10
N ILE A 181 -1.46 -6.43 -8.81
CA ILE A 181 -0.13 -5.85 -9.10
C ILE A 181 0.61 -5.48 -7.81
N MET A 182 -0.06 -4.86 -6.83
CA MET A 182 0.57 -4.53 -5.55
C MET A 182 0.98 -5.76 -4.77
N THR A 183 0.12 -6.76 -4.71
CA THR A 183 0.41 -8.02 -4.03
C THR A 183 1.60 -8.74 -4.67
N GLN A 184 1.64 -8.80 -6.01
CA GLN A 184 2.77 -9.38 -6.75
C GLN A 184 4.07 -8.60 -6.53
N LYS A 185 4.03 -7.26 -6.51
CA LYS A 185 5.21 -6.44 -6.20
C LYS A 185 5.74 -6.72 -4.79
N LYS A 186 4.86 -6.80 -3.81
CA LYS A 186 5.24 -7.10 -2.42
C LYS A 186 5.86 -8.50 -2.27
N GLU A 187 5.32 -9.48 -3.00
CA GLU A 187 5.87 -10.83 -3.03
C GLU A 187 7.25 -10.87 -3.74
N LEU A 188 7.37 -10.14 -4.85
CA LEU A 188 8.64 -10.01 -5.58
C LEU A 188 9.74 -9.39 -4.70
N GLU A 189 9.44 -8.37 -3.93
CA GLU A 189 10.40 -7.76 -3.00
C GLU A 189 10.83 -8.73 -1.88
N LYS A 190 9.91 -9.54 -1.36
CA LYS A 190 10.25 -10.60 -0.41
C LYS A 190 11.17 -11.64 -1.03
N GLN A 191 10.88 -12.07 -2.26
CA GLN A 191 11.71 -13.04 -2.97
C GLN A 191 13.11 -12.49 -3.25
N LYS A 192 13.21 -11.22 -3.67
CA LYS A 192 14.51 -10.56 -3.85
C LYS A 192 15.33 -10.51 -2.57
N ALA A 193 14.70 -10.18 -1.45
CA ALA A 193 15.36 -10.18 -0.14
C ALA A 193 15.87 -11.59 0.24
N ALA A 194 15.06 -12.62 0.03
CA ALA A 194 15.43 -14.00 0.31
C ALA A 194 16.55 -14.51 -0.62
N ILE A 195 16.57 -14.12 -1.89
CA ILE A 195 17.65 -14.41 -2.83
C ILE A 195 18.95 -13.77 -2.34
N LYS A 196 18.93 -12.48 -1.99
CA LYS A 196 20.11 -11.77 -1.48
C LYS A 196 20.69 -12.41 -0.22
N GLU A 197 19.85 -12.90 0.67
CA GLU A 197 20.30 -13.63 1.87
C GLU A 197 20.96 -14.96 1.51
N LYS A 198 20.38 -15.70 0.55
CA LYS A 198 20.95 -16.97 0.07
C LYS A 198 22.27 -16.76 -0.66
N ASP A 199 22.38 -15.72 -1.47
CA ASP A 199 23.62 -15.39 -2.18
C ASP A 199 24.74 -15.08 -1.18
N ALA A 200 24.48 -14.29 -0.14
CA ALA A 200 25.45 -14.03 0.92
C ALA A 200 25.88 -15.30 1.67
N ALA A 201 24.94 -16.20 1.98
CA ALA A 201 25.24 -17.46 2.61
C ALA A 201 26.03 -18.43 1.69
N LEU A 202 25.82 -18.32 0.37
CA LEU A 202 26.61 -19.07 -0.63
C LEU A 202 28.05 -18.57 -0.70
N GLU A 203 28.26 -17.25 -0.76
CA GLU A 203 29.60 -16.65 -0.74
C GLU A 203 30.37 -17.04 0.52
N GLU A 204 29.75 -17.08 1.69
CA GLU A 204 30.37 -17.51 2.94
C GLU A 204 30.78 -18.99 2.87
N LYS A 205 29.94 -19.86 2.32
CA LYS A 205 30.25 -21.28 2.15
C LYS A 205 31.36 -21.52 1.14
N ASP A 206 31.37 -20.78 0.04
CA ASP A 206 32.42 -20.90 -0.97
C ASP A 206 33.76 -20.45 -0.41
N ALA A 207 33.82 -19.37 0.37
CA ALA A 207 35.03 -18.95 1.06
C ALA A 207 35.53 -20.00 2.06
N ALA A 208 34.63 -20.59 2.85
CA ALA A 208 35.00 -21.67 3.78
C ALA A 208 35.49 -22.94 3.06
N LEU A 209 34.90 -23.25 1.89
CA LEU A 209 35.34 -24.38 1.06
C LEU A 209 36.74 -24.16 0.49
N GLU A 210 37.04 -22.95 0.02
CA GLU A 210 38.40 -22.61 -0.47
C GLU A 210 39.43 -22.64 0.66
N GLU A 211 39.12 -22.19 1.87
CA GLU A 211 39.97 -22.30 3.03
C GLU A 211 40.25 -23.79 3.39
N GLN A 212 39.23 -24.64 3.36
CA GLN A 212 39.39 -26.07 3.59
C GLN A 212 40.26 -26.76 2.55
N LYS A 213 40.12 -26.41 1.26
CA LYS A 213 40.96 -26.93 0.17
C LYS A 213 42.39 -26.51 0.36
N ALA A 214 42.67 -25.25 0.65
CA ALA A 214 44.01 -24.76 0.91
C ALA A 214 44.67 -25.48 2.10
N ALA A 215 43.93 -25.67 3.20
CA ALA A 215 44.42 -26.43 4.36
C ALA A 215 44.67 -27.90 4.05
N LEU A 216 43.90 -28.53 3.17
CA LEU A 216 44.10 -29.89 2.71
C LEU A 216 45.36 -30.01 1.84
N GLU A 217 45.58 -29.10 0.91
CA GLU A 217 46.75 -29.02 0.06
C GLU A 217 48.03 -28.82 0.89
N GLU A 218 48.01 -27.96 1.90
CA GLU A 218 49.11 -27.74 2.82
C GLU A 218 49.44 -29.02 3.62
N LYS A 219 48.43 -29.74 4.11
CA LYS A 219 48.61 -31.03 4.78
C LYS A 219 49.17 -32.09 3.84
N ASP A 220 48.72 -32.18 2.61
CA ASP A 220 49.22 -33.12 1.62
C ASP A 220 50.68 -32.80 1.24
N ALA A 221 51.02 -31.52 1.07
CA ALA A 221 52.40 -31.09 0.83
C ALA A 221 53.32 -31.43 2.01
N SER A 222 52.87 -31.17 3.24
CA SER A 222 53.60 -31.53 4.46
C SER A 222 53.80 -33.02 4.59
N LEU A 223 52.78 -33.81 4.29
CA LEU A 223 52.88 -35.29 4.28
C LEU A 223 53.86 -35.77 3.24
N ARG A 224 53.84 -35.30 2.01
CA ARG A 224 54.78 -35.62 0.97
C ARG A 224 56.22 -35.31 1.38
N ALA A 225 56.44 -34.12 1.98
CA ALA A 225 57.77 -33.74 2.48
C ALA A 225 58.25 -34.65 3.59
N ALA A 226 57.36 -35.03 4.52
CA ALA A 226 57.73 -35.99 5.59
C ALA A 226 58.06 -37.38 5.05
N VAL A 227 57.29 -37.93 4.12
CA VAL A 227 57.54 -39.21 3.45
C VAL A 227 58.87 -39.19 2.73
N LEU A 228 59.17 -38.15 1.96
CA LEU A 228 60.43 -38.02 1.23
C LEU A 228 61.65 -37.89 2.19
N ALA A 229 61.51 -37.18 3.30
CA ALA A 229 62.59 -37.06 4.31
C ALA A 229 62.91 -38.42 4.99
N LEU A 230 61.85 -39.14 5.37
CA LEU A 230 61.98 -40.46 5.98
C LEU A 230 62.57 -41.49 5.00
N SER A 231 62.22 -41.48 3.74
CA SER A 231 62.79 -42.30 2.69
C SER A 231 64.25 -41.99 2.48
N LYS A 232 64.63 -40.71 2.45
CA LYS A 232 66.06 -40.30 2.37
C LYS A 232 66.89 -40.73 3.59
N SER A 233 66.28 -40.91 4.75
CA SER A 233 66.96 -41.44 5.96
C SER A 233 67.11 -42.95 5.96
N GLY A 234 66.71 -43.65 4.90
CA GLY A 234 66.90 -45.10 4.73
C GLY A 234 65.75 -45.97 5.21
N MET A 235 64.57 -45.36 5.54
CA MET A 235 63.39 -46.15 5.89
C MET A 235 62.66 -46.66 4.64
N ASN A 236 62.23 -47.92 4.67
CA ASN A 236 61.43 -48.51 3.61
C ASN A 236 59.98 -48.09 3.74
N ALA A 237 59.14 -48.31 2.69
CA ALA A 237 57.75 -47.90 2.64
C ALA A 237 56.90 -48.43 3.82
N GLU A 238 57.10 -49.65 4.24
CA GLU A 238 56.39 -50.28 5.37
C GLU A 238 56.71 -49.58 6.70
N MET A 239 58.00 -49.27 6.96
CA MET A 239 58.37 -48.51 8.16
C MET A 239 57.84 -47.10 8.18
N ILE A 240 57.81 -46.42 7.02
CA ILE A 240 57.23 -45.07 6.88
C ILE A 240 55.74 -45.11 7.13
N ALA A 241 55.01 -46.05 6.53
CA ALA A 241 53.62 -46.28 6.71
C ALA A 241 53.23 -46.45 8.19
N LYS A 242 54.02 -47.27 8.91
CA LYS A 242 53.82 -47.52 10.34
C LYS A 242 54.14 -46.29 11.20
N THR A 243 55.16 -45.52 10.85
CA THR A 243 55.55 -44.29 11.59
C THR A 243 54.57 -43.18 11.45
N LEU A 244 53.99 -42.96 10.26
CA LEU A 244 53.05 -41.91 9.97
C LEU A 244 51.60 -42.33 10.16
N ASN A 245 51.37 -43.63 10.47
CA ASN A 245 50.03 -44.21 10.60
C ASN A 245 49.17 -44.04 9.35
N ILE A 246 49.73 -44.27 8.18
CA ILE A 246 49.10 -44.10 6.87
C ILE A 246 49.25 -45.42 6.10
N GLY A 247 48.30 -45.70 5.20
CA GLY A 247 48.32 -46.88 4.36
C GLY A 247 49.59 -46.95 3.46
N GLU A 248 50.16 -48.11 3.32
CA GLU A 248 51.38 -48.34 2.53
C GLU A 248 51.21 -47.98 1.05
N GLU A 249 50.00 -48.18 0.50
CA GLU A 249 49.61 -47.80 -0.88
C GLU A 249 49.83 -46.30 -1.13
N LYS A 250 49.42 -45.45 -0.19
CA LYS A 250 49.56 -43.97 -0.29
C LYS A 250 51.06 -43.58 -0.16
N ILE A 251 51.85 -44.27 0.61
CA ILE A 251 53.32 -44.06 0.69
C ILE A 251 53.95 -44.37 -0.62
N GLN A 252 53.61 -45.52 -1.25
CA GLN A 252 54.16 -45.95 -2.55
C GLN A 252 53.75 -44.95 -3.67
N GLU A 253 52.52 -44.42 -3.65
CA GLU A 253 52.06 -43.38 -4.57
C GLU A 253 52.88 -42.09 -4.46
N ILE A 254 53.29 -41.71 -3.23
CA ILE A 254 54.13 -40.52 -3.02
C ILE A 254 55.59 -40.74 -3.43
N LEU A 255 56.09 -41.98 -3.34
CA LEU A 255 57.47 -42.32 -3.66
C LEU A 255 57.69 -42.68 -5.13
N SER A 256 56.59 -42.95 -5.89
CA SER A 256 56.61 -43.19 -7.32
C SER A 256 56.77 -41.90 -8.11
#